data_76d1092f1840f447d2822aafc9a12fb4
#
_entry.id   76d1092f1840f447d2822aafc9a12fb4
#
_cell.length_a   1.000
_cell.length_b   1.000
_cell.length_c   1.000
_cell.angle_alpha   90.00
_cell.angle_beta   90.00
_cell.angle_gamma   90.00
#
_symmetry.space_group_name_H-M   'P 1'
#
loop_
_entity.id
_entity.type
_entity.pdbx_description
1 polymer ?
#
loop_
_entity_poly.entity_id
_entity_poly.type
_entity_poly.pdbx_seq_one_letter_code
_entity_poly.pdbx_strand_id
1 'polypeptide(L)'
;MNEIAKRVIDVIEDTFGSIDYITPDTEFICDIHVDELDMIALVMTLEDVFDIDIDDKKVFDFTPDECLIGPKLKTVGELISVVEETITKGGRNETEGLVKERG
;
A
#
# COMPACT_ATOMS: atom_id res chain seq x y z
N MET A 1 16.52 -7.61 -0.71
CA MET A 1 15.19 -7.02 -0.90
C MET A 1 15.02 -6.73 -2.37
N ASN A 2 13.86 -7.03 -2.93
CA ASN A 2 13.69 -6.82 -4.35
C ASN A 2 13.40 -5.35 -4.65
N GLU A 3 13.28 -5.03 -5.92
CA GLU A 3 13.11 -3.68 -6.33
C GLU A 3 11.81 -3.05 -5.88
N ILE A 4 10.74 -3.84 -5.84
CA ILE A 4 9.45 -3.34 -5.40
C ILE A 4 9.54 -2.99 -3.91
N ALA A 5 10.16 -3.85 -3.11
CA ALA A 5 10.30 -3.59 -1.69
C ALA A 5 11.09 -2.33 -1.42
N LYS A 6 12.18 -2.13 -2.17
CA LYS A 6 13.00 -0.94 -1.99
C LYS A 6 12.21 0.31 -2.36
N ARG A 7 11.41 0.23 -3.42
CA ARG A 7 10.65 1.37 -3.86
C ARG A 7 9.58 1.73 -2.85
N VAL A 8 8.92 0.71 -2.28
CA VAL A 8 7.90 0.95 -1.26
C VAL A 8 8.54 1.63 -0.05
N ILE A 9 9.71 1.18 0.37
CA ILE A 9 10.39 1.78 1.50
C ILE A 9 10.78 3.23 1.18
N ASP A 10 11.24 3.49 -0.05
CA ASP A 10 11.58 4.85 -0.45
C ASP A 10 10.36 5.76 -0.38
N VAL A 11 9.20 5.27 -0.79
CA VAL A 11 7.97 6.05 -0.75
C VAL A 11 7.59 6.34 0.71
N ILE A 12 7.76 5.36 1.60
CA ILE A 12 7.47 5.56 3.01
C ILE A 12 8.38 6.65 3.57
N GLU A 13 9.64 6.60 3.23
CA GLU A 13 10.58 7.62 3.71
C GLU A 13 10.22 9.00 3.16
N ASP A 14 9.82 9.07 1.92
CA ASP A 14 9.44 10.34 1.33
C ASP A 14 8.17 10.89 1.96
N THR A 15 7.24 10.03 2.31
CA THR A 15 5.95 10.45 2.85
C THR A 15 6.07 10.90 4.31
N PHE A 16 6.83 10.16 5.09
CA PHE A 16 6.89 10.41 6.53
C PHE A 16 8.21 11.00 7.00
N GLY A 17 9.13 11.25 6.09
CA GLY A 17 10.42 11.83 6.45
C GLY A 17 11.44 10.74 6.71
N SER A 18 12.64 11.15 6.98
CA SER A 18 13.71 10.21 7.21
C SER A 18 13.47 9.40 8.44
N ILE A 19 13.39 8.09 8.27
CA ILE A 19 13.24 7.19 9.39
C ILE A 19 14.49 6.35 9.39
N ASP A 20 15.12 6.24 10.52
CA ASP A 20 16.41 5.62 10.61
C ASP A 20 16.53 4.27 9.99
N TYR A 21 15.60 3.46 10.10
CA TYR A 21 15.79 2.12 9.63
C TYR A 21 14.47 1.43 9.36
N ILE A 22 14.06 1.39 8.14
CA ILE A 22 12.84 0.72 7.77
C ILE A 22 13.16 -0.63 7.18
N THR A 23 12.55 -1.67 7.75
CA THR A 23 12.68 -3.03 7.24
C THR A 23 11.28 -3.57 7.03
N PRO A 24 11.14 -4.74 6.42
CA PRO A 24 9.80 -5.34 6.31
C PRO A 24 9.14 -5.62 7.65
N ASP A 25 9.92 -5.72 8.73
CA ASP A 25 9.34 -5.98 10.04
C ASP A 25 8.93 -4.69 10.76
N THR A 26 9.24 -3.54 10.22
CA THR A 26 8.88 -2.27 10.83
C THR A 26 7.36 -2.13 10.88
N GLU A 27 6.83 -1.74 12.03
CA GLU A 27 5.38 -1.61 12.20
C GLU A 27 4.95 -0.18 11.98
N PHE A 28 3.84 -0.02 11.26
CA PHE A 28 3.36 1.32 10.95
C PHE A 28 2.95 2.11 12.17
N ILE A 29 2.22 1.49 13.06
CA ILE A 29 1.74 2.22 14.23
C ILE A 29 2.79 2.32 15.31
N CYS A 30 3.43 1.23 15.64
CA CYS A 30 4.38 1.22 16.76
C CYS A 30 5.72 1.86 16.44
N ASP A 31 6.18 1.70 15.22
CA ASP A 31 7.51 2.19 14.86
C ASP A 31 7.48 3.51 14.10
N ILE A 32 6.51 3.69 13.22
CA ILE A 32 6.45 4.89 12.40
C ILE A 32 5.41 5.88 12.93
N HIS A 33 4.49 5.39 13.73
CA HIS A 33 3.45 6.21 14.35
C HIS A 33 2.48 6.84 13.32
N VAL A 34 2.08 6.05 12.34
CA VAL A 34 1.13 6.55 11.35
C VAL A 34 -0.28 6.40 11.86
N ASP A 35 -1.17 7.25 11.39
CA ASP A 35 -2.59 7.12 11.71
C ASP A 35 -3.34 6.77 10.42
N GLU A 36 -4.69 6.76 10.47
CA GLU A 36 -5.49 6.38 9.33
C GLU A 36 -5.26 7.29 8.13
N LEU A 37 -5.17 8.57 8.37
CA LEU A 37 -4.99 9.51 7.27
C LEU A 37 -3.62 9.36 6.65
N ASP A 38 -2.63 9.06 7.45
CA ASP A 38 -1.28 8.82 6.95
C ASP A 38 -1.27 7.58 6.05
N MET A 39 -2.00 6.52 6.45
CA MET A 39 -2.06 5.32 5.65
C MET A 39 -2.79 5.55 4.35
N ILE A 40 -3.85 6.35 4.37
CA ILE A 40 -4.59 6.67 3.15
C ILE A 40 -3.66 7.42 2.19
N ALA A 41 -2.92 8.41 2.70
CA ALA A 41 -2.01 9.17 1.87
C ALA A 41 -0.91 8.28 1.30
N LEU A 42 -0.40 7.35 2.10
CA LEU A 42 0.64 6.45 1.64
C LEU A 42 0.13 5.55 0.53
N VAL A 43 -1.07 4.98 0.69
CA VAL A 43 -1.64 4.10 -0.33
C VAL A 43 -1.85 4.87 -1.62
N MET A 44 -2.37 6.09 -1.55
CA MET A 44 -2.59 6.89 -2.73
C MET A 44 -1.27 7.22 -3.42
N THR A 45 -0.22 7.49 -2.67
CA THR A 45 1.08 7.76 -3.24
C THR A 45 1.64 6.52 -3.94
N LEU A 46 1.46 5.35 -3.32
CA LEU A 46 1.94 4.12 -3.93
C LEU A 46 1.17 3.82 -5.21
N GLU A 47 -0.13 4.08 -5.24
CA GLU A 47 -0.91 3.87 -6.45
C GLU A 47 -0.38 4.75 -7.58
N ASP A 48 0.04 5.96 -7.24
CA ASP A 48 0.54 6.88 -8.22
C ASP A 48 1.93 6.48 -8.68
N VAL A 49 2.80 6.13 -7.77
CA VAL A 49 4.19 5.77 -8.09
C VAL A 49 4.25 4.52 -8.94
N PHE A 50 3.44 3.52 -8.63
CA PHE A 50 3.47 2.25 -9.37
C PHE A 50 2.42 2.19 -10.47
N ASP A 51 1.54 3.19 -10.55
CA ASP A 51 0.45 3.22 -11.53
C ASP A 51 -0.41 1.99 -11.40
N ILE A 52 -0.90 1.73 -10.19
CA ILE A 52 -1.74 0.59 -9.88
C ILE A 52 -2.94 1.02 -9.06
N ASP A 53 -3.92 0.13 -8.95
CA ASP A 53 -5.06 0.35 -8.07
C ASP A 53 -4.99 -0.69 -6.96
N ILE A 54 -4.79 -0.25 -5.74
CA ILE A 54 -4.71 -1.14 -4.60
C ILE A 54 -6.11 -1.28 -4.01
N ASP A 55 -6.51 -2.52 -3.74
CA ASP A 55 -7.82 -2.79 -3.16
C ASP A 55 -7.83 -2.29 -1.72
N ASP A 56 -8.70 -1.33 -1.43
CA ASP A 56 -8.78 -0.75 -0.11
C ASP A 56 -9.03 -1.79 0.96
N LYS A 57 -9.76 -2.84 0.65
CA LYS A 57 -10.07 -3.84 1.64
C LYS A 57 -8.89 -4.72 2.01
N LYS A 58 -7.81 -4.62 1.29
CA LYS A 58 -6.60 -5.33 1.63
C LYS A 58 -5.74 -4.50 2.57
N VAL A 59 -5.98 -3.22 2.64
CA VAL A 59 -5.17 -2.30 3.43
C VAL A 59 -5.90 -1.82 4.66
N PHE A 60 -7.22 -1.70 4.59
CA PHE A 60 -8.02 -1.15 5.68
C PHE A 60 -9.13 -2.09 6.08
N ASP A 61 -9.54 -1.99 7.36
CA ASP A 61 -10.69 -2.72 7.85
C ASP A 61 -11.90 -1.80 7.81
N PHE A 62 -13.04 -2.36 7.43
CA PHE A 62 -14.28 -1.59 7.34
C PHE A 62 -15.39 -2.29 8.10
N THR A 63 -16.35 -1.54 8.57
CA THR A 63 -17.54 -2.11 9.21
C THR A 63 -18.43 -2.68 8.12
N PRO A 64 -19.48 -3.43 8.47
CA PRO A 64 -20.40 -3.94 7.47
C PRO A 64 -21.06 -2.82 6.67
N ASP A 65 -21.18 -1.60 7.26
CA ASP A 65 -21.76 -0.48 6.54
C ASP A 65 -20.68 0.26 5.75
N GLU A 66 -19.51 -0.34 5.61
CA GLU A 66 -18.42 0.24 4.85
C GLU A 66 -17.83 1.53 5.43
N CYS A 67 -17.89 1.67 6.72
CA CYS A 67 -17.22 2.78 7.38
C CYS A 67 -15.81 2.33 7.74
N LEU A 68 -14.86 3.20 7.54
CA LEU A 68 -13.47 2.87 7.80
C LEU A 68 -13.21 2.68 9.29
N ILE A 69 -12.63 1.54 9.65
CA ILE A 69 -12.27 1.28 11.03
C ILE A 69 -10.82 1.68 11.25
N GLY A 70 -9.93 1.31 10.37
CA GLY A 70 -8.51 1.63 10.52
C GLY A 70 -7.64 0.76 9.65
N PRO A 71 -6.33 0.90 9.78
CA PRO A 71 -5.41 0.12 8.97
C PRO A 71 -5.47 -1.37 9.32
N LYS A 72 -5.47 -2.19 8.30
CA LYS A 72 -5.46 -3.61 8.48
C LYS A 72 -4.04 -4.13 8.50
N LEU A 73 -3.15 -3.50 7.76
CA LEU A 73 -1.78 -3.93 7.67
C LEU A 73 -1.00 -3.47 8.87
N LYS A 74 -0.17 -4.35 9.41
CA LYS A 74 0.60 -4.06 10.58
C LYS A 74 2.03 -3.67 10.25
N THR A 75 2.64 -4.35 9.32
CA THR A 75 4.06 -4.14 9.02
C THR A 75 4.27 -3.65 7.60
N VAL A 76 5.45 -3.10 7.36
CA VAL A 76 5.86 -2.66 6.04
C VAL A 76 5.86 -3.84 5.08
N GLY A 77 6.31 -5.01 5.56
CA GLY A 77 6.34 -6.22 4.72
C GLY A 77 4.96 -6.62 4.23
N GLU A 78 3.93 -6.44 5.05
CA GLU A 78 2.57 -6.75 4.61
C GLU A 78 2.15 -5.82 3.49
N LEU A 79 2.51 -4.55 3.58
CA LEU A 79 2.18 -3.60 2.52
C LEU A 79 2.96 -3.94 1.25
N ILE A 80 4.23 -4.32 1.37
CA ILE A 80 5.02 -4.73 0.22
C ILE A 80 4.34 -5.89 -0.48
N SER A 81 3.83 -6.85 0.29
CA SER A 81 3.14 -8.01 -0.29
C SER A 81 1.89 -7.60 -1.05
N VAL A 82 1.13 -6.64 -0.53
CA VAL A 82 -0.07 -6.16 -1.21
C VAL A 82 0.30 -5.49 -2.53
N VAL A 83 1.36 -4.68 -2.53
CA VAL A 83 1.81 -4.01 -3.74
C VAL A 83 2.28 -5.03 -4.77
N GLU A 84 3.06 -6.03 -4.33
CA GLU A 84 3.56 -7.05 -5.23
C GLU A 84 2.42 -7.84 -5.83
N GLU A 85 1.43 -8.18 -5.02
CA GLU A 85 0.30 -8.95 -5.50
C GLU A 85 -0.49 -8.15 -6.51
N THR A 86 -0.69 -6.87 -6.24
CA THR A 86 -1.44 -6.00 -7.15
C THR A 86 -0.73 -5.89 -8.49
N ILE A 87 0.58 -5.72 -8.48
CA ILE A 87 1.34 -5.63 -9.70
C ILE A 87 1.29 -6.94 -10.47
N THR A 88 1.40 -8.06 -9.77
CA THR A 88 1.36 -9.36 -10.41
C THR A 88 0.02 -9.61 -11.08
N LYS A 89 -1.06 -9.08 -10.52
CA LYS A 89 -2.37 -9.27 -11.10
C LYS A 89 -2.68 -8.26 -12.19
N GLY A 90 -1.73 -7.49 -12.61
CA GLY A 90 -1.96 -6.56 -13.70
C GLY A 90 -2.04 -5.11 -13.31
N GLY A 91 -1.98 -4.81 -12.05
CA GLY A 91 -1.94 -3.44 -11.57
C GLY A 91 -3.27 -2.74 -11.41
N ARG A 92 -4.28 -3.10 -12.17
CA ARG A 92 -5.56 -2.43 -12.07
C ARG A 92 -6.65 -3.44 -12.01
N ASN A 93 -7.52 -3.29 -11.06
CA ASN A 93 -8.55 -4.19 -10.85
C ASN A 93 -9.64 -4.11 -11.81
N GLU A 94 -10.21 -3.01 -11.95
CA GLU A 94 -11.41 -2.92 -12.67
C GLU A 94 -11.28 -2.85 -14.11
N THR A 95 -10.21 -2.39 -14.57
CA THR A 95 -10.16 -2.22 -15.97
C THR A 95 -9.73 -3.38 -16.75
N GLU A 96 -9.24 -4.38 -16.13
CA GLU A 96 -8.80 -5.38 -16.92
C GLU A 96 -9.80 -5.89 -17.77
N GLY A 97 -10.96 -5.99 -17.39
CA GLY A 97 -11.98 -6.51 -18.20
C GLY A 97 -12.18 -5.72 -19.40
N LEU A 98 -12.20 -4.44 -19.25
CA LEU A 98 -12.48 -3.67 -20.35
C LEU A 98 -11.32 -3.43 -21.15
N VAL A 99 -10.34 -3.16 -20.56
CA VAL A 99 -9.22 -2.85 -21.22
C VAL A 99 -8.69 -3.85 -22.07
N LYS A 100 -8.93 -4.97 -21.75
CA LYS A 100 -8.38 -5.87 -22.52
C LYS A 100 -8.72 -5.75 -23.85
N GLU A 101 -9.61 -5.08 -24.03
CA GLU A 101 -10.01 -5.00 -25.33
C GLU A 101 -8.98 -4.33 -25.99
N ARG A 102 -8.25 -3.68 -25.34
CA ARG A 102 -7.35 -2.93 -26.02
C ARG A 102 -6.34 -3.89 -26.26
N GLY A 103 -6.50 -4.89 -25.70
CA GLY A 103 -5.49 -5.91 -25.86
C GLY A 103 -5.52 -6.61 -26.80
#